data_64c1d30732ee32927fd21a06325ad312
#
_entry.id   64c1d30732ee32927fd21a06325ad312
#
_cell.length_a   1.000
_cell.length_b   1.000
_cell.length_c   1.000
_cell.angle_alpha   90.00
_cell.angle_beta   90.00
_cell.angle_gamma   90.00
#
_symmetry.space_group_name_H-M   'P 1'
#
loop_
_entity.id
_entity.type
_entity.pdbx_description
1 polymer ?
#
loop_
_entity_poly.entity_id
_entity_poly.type
_entity_poly.pdbx_seq_one_letter_code
_entity_poly.pdbx_strand_id
1 'polypeptide(L)'
;MTNLQISEEVLAAYLRGELNAAEAAAVEAWYDASAANRKLLGEVYYILYVNDRINDTAGIDVERSLRQFKRRMHAGRRISLRRIAVRAAAAAAVAVILLAGGVTTVSLSKRLAQPLTVITHLGERSQVVLPDGTKVWLNSASSVEYVAPFFSRERRVKMDGEAYFEVQHDAQAPFVVSTNGLDIKVLGTRFNIRNDDSDHRITTVLLEGAVKAYASGDEKAAVRLRPSQQLVFDTRTGAMRLTDEPSADRSINWIDGRFCFEHDTFG
;
A
#
# COMPACT_ATOMS: atom_id res chain seq x y z
N MET A 1 44.95 -2.61 -12.67
CA MET A 1 44.99 -2.83 -11.22
C MET A 1 45.94 -3.99 -10.98
N THR A 2 47.16 -3.72 -10.59
CA THR A 2 48.19 -4.76 -10.36
C THR A 2 47.80 -5.48 -9.07
N ASN A 3 47.47 -6.76 -9.19
CA ASN A 3 47.14 -7.59 -8.04
C ASN A 3 48.46 -7.85 -7.29
N LEU A 4 48.77 -7.03 -6.27
CA LEU A 4 49.96 -7.21 -5.47
C LEU A 4 49.78 -8.47 -4.62
N GLN A 5 50.50 -9.56 -4.98
CA GLN A 5 50.49 -10.78 -4.18
C GLN A 5 51.32 -10.52 -2.90
N ILE A 6 50.65 -10.43 -1.74
CA ILE A 6 51.31 -10.15 -0.46
C ILE A 6 52.15 -11.36 -0.04
N SER A 7 53.46 -11.29 -0.33
CA SER A 7 54.46 -12.25 0.10
C SER A 7 55.23 -11.72 1.34
N GLU A 8 55.97 -12.63 1.99
CA GLU A 8 56.85 -12.24 3.13
C GLU A 8 57.85 -11.17 2.75
N GLU A 9 58.33 -11.15 1.50
CA GLU A 9 59.24 -10.12 0.98
C GLU A 9 58.58 -8.75 0.91
N VAL A 10 57.31 -8.70 0.44
CA VAL A 10 56.50 -7.44 0.40
C VAL A 10 56.24 -6.94 1.80
N LEU A 11 55.94 -7.82 2.75
CA LEU A 11 55.78 -7.45 4.16
C LEU A 11 57.08 -6.93 4.78
N ALA A 12 58.22 -7.53 4.44
CA ALA A 12 59.53 -7.07 4.89
C ALA A 12 59.87 -5.71 4.29
N ALA A 13 59.62 -5.45 3.02
CA ALA A 13 59.80 -4.17 2.35
C ALA A 13 58.86 -3.09 2.94
N TYR A 14 57.60 -3.47 3.29
CA TYR A 14 56.68 -2.58 4.00
C TYR A 14 57.26 -2.13 5.36
N LEU A 15 57.73 -3.07 6.15
CA LEU A 15 58.31 -2.78 7.48
C LEU A 15 59.59 -1.94 7.40
N ARG A 16 60.34 -2.02 6.30
CA ARG A 16 61.52 -1.16 6.03
C ARG A 16 61.17 0.22 5.45
N GLY A 17 59.88 0.42 5.03
CA GLY A 17 59.46 1.67 4.43
C GLY A 17 59.86 1.86 2.96
N GLU A 18 60.13 0.74 2.24
CA GLU A 18 60.62 0.69 0.85
C GLU A 18 59.48 0.72 -0.18
N LEU A 19 58.21 0.55 0.23
CA LEU A 19 57.05 0.53 -0.64
C LEU A 19 56.51 1.90 -0.98
N ASN A 20 55.94 2.05 -2.18
CA ASN A 20 55.19 3.26 -2.56
C ASN A 20 53.85 3.35 -1.83
N ALA A 21 53.20 4.53 -1.92
CA ALA A 21 51.98 4.81 -1.17
C ALA A 21 50.77 3.85 -1.54
N ALA A 22 50.70 3.41 -2.81
CA ALA A 22 49.63 2.51 -3.25
C ALA A 22 49.87 1.09 -2.76
N GLU A 23 51.11 0.61 -2.78
CA GLU A 23 51.49 -0.70 -2.26
C GLU A 23 51.35 -0.77 -0.74
N ALA A 24 51.77 0.27 -0.01
CA ALA A 24 51.59 0.37 1.43
C ALA A 24 50.09 0.31 1.82
N ALA A 25 49.23 1.00 1.12
CA ALA A 25 47.78 0.94 1.33
C ALA A 25 47.21 -0.47 1.09
N ALA A 26 47.73 -1.22 0.10
CA ALA A 26 47.31 -2.59 -0.15
C ALA A 26 47.70 -3.54 1.01
N VAL A 27 48.91 -3.34 1.60
CA VAL A 27 49.36 -4.09 2.77
C VAL A 27 48.52 -3.75 3.99
N GLU A 28 48.15 -2.47 4.19
CA GLU A 28 47.27 -2.04 5.29
C GLU A 28 45.86 -2.65 5.16
N ALA A 29 45.27 -2.66 3.97
CA ALA A 29 44.00 -3.30 3.72
C ALA A 29 44.02 -4.83 3.96
N TRP A 30 45.12 -5.48 3.54
CA TRP A 30 45.34 -6.89 3.81
C TRP A 30 45.50 -7.19 5.30
N TYR A 31 46.25 -6.38 6.04
CA TYR A 31 46.38 -6.49 7.48
C TYR A 31 45.05 -6.37 8.24
N ASP A 32 44.17 -5.49 7.81
CA ASP A 32 42.86 -5.28 8.43
C ASP A 32 41.88 -6.40 8.10
N ALA A 33 42.09 -7.19 7.03
CA ALA A 33 41.19 -8.20 6.54
C ALA A 33 41.05 -9.42 7.47
N SER A 34 42.09 -9.81 8.24
CA SER A 34 42.00 -10.96 9.14
C SER A 34 42.97 -10.92 10.33
N ALA A 35 42.60 -11.66 11.39
CA ALA A 35 43.50 -11.86 12.54
C ALA A 35 44.73 -12.67 12.19
N ALA A 36 44.65 -13.59 11.20
CA ALA A 36 45.76 -14.39 10.71
C ALA A 36 46.81 -13.52 10.00
N ASN A 37 46.37 -12.52 9.21
CA ASN A 37 47.26 -11.58 8.53
C ASN A 37 48.01 -10.71 9.52
N ARG A 38 47.36 -10.28 10.62
CA ARG A 38 47.98 -9.56 11.72
C ARG A 38 49.06 -10.36 12.40
N LYS A 39 48.81 -11.65 12.62
CA LYS A 39 49.77 -12.57 13.22
C LYS A 39 51.00 -12.76 12.31
N LEU A 40 50.79 -12.98 11.00
CA LEU A 40 51.86 -13.16 10.04
C LEU A 40 52.76 -11.92 9.94
N LEU A 41 52.22 -10.72 9.89
CA LEU A 41 53.00 -9.48 9.89
C LEU A 41 53.84 -9.35 11.19
N GLY A 42 53.29 -9.79 12.31
CA GLY A 42 54.01 -9.83 13.59
C GLY A 42 55.16 -10.82 13.58
N GLU A 43 55.03 -11.98 12.95
CA GLU A 43 56.05 -12.99 12.78
C GLU A 43 57.21 -12.48 11.89
N VAL A 44 56.91 -11.86 10.74
CA VAL A 44 57.90 -11.24 9.85
C VAL A 44 58.62 -10.10 10.58
N TYR A 45 57.93 -9.27 11.33
CA TYR A 45 58.54 -8.22 12.15
C TYR A 45 59.51 -8.82 13.19
N TYR A 46 59.10 -9.89 13.86
CA TYR A 46 59.97 -10.54 14.87
C TYR A 46 61.24 -11.16 14.23
N ILE A 47 61.12 -11.76 13.07
CA ILE A 47 62.27 -12.32 12.32
C ILE A 47 63.24 -11.19 11.93
N LEU A 48 62.73 -10.08 11.40
CA LEU A 48 63.56 -8.94 11.03
C LEU A 48 64.26 -8.32 12.28
N TYR A 49 63.53 -8.23 13.39
CA TYR A 49 64.06 -7.71 14.65
C TYR A 49 65.18 -8.59 15.22
N VAL A 50 65.01 -9.92 15.15
CA VAL A 50 66.03 -10.87 15.62
C VAL A 50 67.26 -10.89 14.71
N ASN A 51 67.05 -10.80 13.39
CA ASN A 51 68.14 -10.79 12.40
C ASN A 51 68.99 -9.49 12.54
N ASP A 52 68.38 -8.36 12.80
CA ASP A 52 69.08 -7.09 12.99
C ASP A 52 69.89 -7.07 14.29
N ARG A 53 69.43 -7.78 15.33
CA ARG A 53 70.17 -7.93 16.61
C ARG A 53 71.38 -8.88 16.47
N ILE A 54 71.33 -9.83 15.53
CA ILE A 54 72.42 -10.76 15.30
C ILE A 54 73.52 -10.11 14.46
N ASN A 55 73.17 -9.21 13.56
CA ASN A 55 74.11 -8.55 12.66
C ASN A 55 74.48 -7.13 13.09
N ASP A 56 74.78 -6.89 14.34
CA ASP A 56 75.19 -5.66 15.00
C ASP A 56 75.75 -4.60 14.03
N THR A 57 74.92 -3.93 13.23
CA THR A 57 75.28 -2.71 12.49
C THR A 57 74.10 -1.79 12.33
N ALA A 58 74.18 -0.70 13.06
CA ALA A 58 73.59 0.63 12.83
C ALA A 58 72.08 0.76 12.67
N GLY A 59 71.38 0.98 13.79
CA GLY A 59 70.53 2.18 13.82
C GLY A 59 69.17 2.08 13.16
N ILE A 60 68.44 0.95 13.23
CA ILE A 60 66.99 0.99 12.97
C ILE A 60 66.30 1.18 14.33
N ASP A 61 65.77 2.39 14.58
CA ASP A 61 64.95 2.69 15.74
C ASP A 61 63.57 2.04 15.57
N VAL A 62 63.52 0.75 15.93
CA VAL A 62 62.33 -0.09 15.85
C VAL A 62 61.17 0.53 16.64
N GLU A 63 61.47 1.14 17.77
CA GLU A 63 60.43 1.78 18.55
C GLU A 63 59.86 3.02 17.85
N ARG A 64 60.69 3.75 17.10
CA ARG A 64 60.26 4.91 16.34
C ARG A 64 59.39 4.49 15.17
N SER A 65 59.75 3.42 14.44
CA SER A 65 58.97 2.85 13.38
C SER A 65 57.64 2.26 13.88
N LEU A 66 57.64 1.58 15.01
CA LEU A 66 56.43 1.06 15.67
C LEU A 66 55.51 2.16 16.19
N ARG A 67 56.12 3.26 16.74
CA ARG A 67 55.37 4.42 17.15
C ARG A 67 54.76 5.16 15.96
N GLN A 68 55.46 5.30 14.83
CA GLN A 68 54.92 5.87 13.60
C GLN A 68 53.80 4.99 13.01
N PHE A 69 53.97 3.67 12.98
CA PHE A 69 52.94 2.71 12.55
C PHE A 69 51.68 2.80 13.41
N LYS A 70 51.82 2.74 14.75
CA LYS A 70 50.71 2.93 15.69
C LYS A 70 50.00 4.26 15.52
N ARG A 71 50.76 5.37 15.31
CA ARG A 71 50.17 6.69 15.05
C ARG A 71 49.39 6.73 13.74
N ARG A 72 49.89 6.11 12.65
CA ARG A 72 49.18 6.04 11.36
C ARG A 72 47.92 5.16 11.45
N MET A 73 47.97 4.02 12.12
CA MET A 73 46.80 3.18 12.36
C MET A 73 45.70 3.87 13.18
N HIS A 74 46.09 4.64 14.19
CA HIS A 74 45.13 5.38 15.00
C HIS A 74 44.65 6.69 14.34
N ALA A 75 45.43 7.27 13.44
CA ALA A 75 45.03 8.47 12.70
C ALA A 75 44.06 8.19 11.54
N GLY A 76 44.12 6.98 10.93
CA GLY A 76 43.34 6.62 9.74
C GLY A 76 41.87 6.33 9.99
N ARG A 77 41.42 6.11 11.21
CA ARG A 77 40.06 5.65 11.49
C ARG A 77 39.26 6.48 12.48
N ARG A 78 39.52 7.78 12.52
CA ARG A 78 38.50 8.69 13.02
C ARG A 78 37.51 9.02 11.89
N ILE A 79 36.82 7.98 11.32
CA ILE A 79 35.51 8.23 10.75
C ILE A 79 34.73 8.84 11.91
N SER A 80 34.53 10.15 11.86
CA SER A 80 33.93 10.83 13.01
C SER A 80 32.51 10.21 13.13
N LEU A 81 32.31 9.36 14.15
CA LEU A 81 30.99 8.81 14.52
C LEU A 81 29.95 9.92 14.49
N ARG A 82 30.36 11.15 14.77
CA ARG A 82 29.57 12.36 14.62
C ARG A 82 29.07 12.56 13.15
N ARG A 83 29.91 12.31 12.10
CA ARG A 83 29.49 12.49 10.70
C ARG A 83 28.52 11.37 10.28
N ILE A 84 28.71 10.14 10.75
CA ILE A 84 27.79 9.04 10.53
C ILE A 84 26.48 9.31 11.27
N ALA A 85 26.54 9.71 12.54
CA ALA A 85 25.37 10.04 13.33
C ALA A 85 24.58 11.22 12.74
N VAL A 86 25.23 12.27 12.25
CA VAL A 86 24.58 13.41 11.59
C VAL A 86 23.93 12.98 10.28
N ARG A 87 24.59 12.13 9.46
CA ARG A 87 23.99 11.62 8.21
C ARG A 87 22.80 10.69 8.48
N ALA A 88 22.92 9.81 9.48
CA ALA A 88 21.83 8.94 9.91
C ALA A 88 20.63 9.75 10.47
N ALA A 89 20.91 10.78 11.29
CA ALA A 89 19.89 11.69 11.80
C ALA A 89 19.21 12.49 10.67
N ALA A 90 19.96 12.97 9.69
CA ALA A 90 19.42 13.67 8.53
C ALA A 90 18.54 12.75 7.67
N ALA A 91 18.98 11.50 7.41
CA ALA A 91 18.18 10.52 6.68
C ALA A 91 16.89 10.15 7.43
N ALA A 92 16.98 9.97 8.75
CA ALA A 92 15.81 9.73 9.60
C ALA A 92 14.84 10.91 9.59
N ALA A 93 15.34 12.15 9.66
CA ALA A 93 14.50 13.36 9.58
C ALA A 93 13.78 13.47 8.23
N VAL A 94 14.47 13.20 7.12
CA VAL A 94 13.83 13.17 5.77
C VAL A 94 12.77 12.08 5.71
N ALA A 95 13.04 10.88 6.22
CA ALA A 95 12.05 9.80 6.25
C ALA A 95 10.81 10.17 7.08
N VAL A 96 10.99 10.80 8.24
CA VAL A 96 9.89 11.29 9.08
C VAL A 96 9.07 12.37 8.36
N ILE A 97 9.73 13.31 7.68
CA ILE A 97 9.04 14.37 6.92
C ILE A 97 8.23 13.76 5.76
N LEU A 98 8.80 12.80 5.03
CA LEU A 98 8.09 12.12 3.94
C LEU A 98 6.89 11.31 4.45
N LEU A 99 7.05 10.58 5.56
CA LEU A 99 5.97 9.83 6.18
C LEU A 99 4.88 10.77 6.74
N ALA A 100 5.28 11.80 7.48
CA ALA A 100 4.35 12.80 8.00
C ALA A 100 3.64 13.55 6.86
N GLY A 101 4.36 13.96 5.83
CA GLY A 101 3.80 14.58 4.63
C GLY A 101 2.82 13.65 3.91
N GLY A 102 3.16 12.38 3.73
CA GLY A 102 2.29 11.38 3.13
C GLY A 102 1.00 11.15 3.93
N VAL A 103 1.12 10.99 5.26
CA VAL A 103 -0.03 10.80 6.14
C VAL A 103 -0.93 12.05 6.18
N THR A 104 -0.33 13.25 6.24
CA THR A 104 -1.11 14.50 6.28
C THR A 104 -1.84 14.76 4.96
N THR A 105 -1.21 14.52 3.81
CA THR A 105 -1.86 14.69 2.50
C THR A 105 -3.04 13.74 2.33
N VAL A 106 -2.90 12.45 2.66
CA VAL A 106 -3.99 11.46 2.60
C VAL A 106 -5.11 11.82 3.59
N SER A 107 -4.77 12.23 4.80
CA SER A 107 -5.79 12.61 5.80
C SER A 107 -6.52 13.89 5.41
N LEU A 108 -5.82 14.87 4.84
CA LEU A 108 -6.41 16.13 4.37
C LEU A 108 -7.31 15.89 3.15
N SER A 109 -6.88 15.06 2.20
CA SER A 109 -7.69 14.69 1.03
C SER A 109 -9.01 14.03 1.44
N LYS A 110 -8.97 13.12 2.44
CA LYS A 110 -10.20 12.51 2.98
C LYS A 110 -11.12 13.51 3.69
N ARG A 111 -10.55 14.51 4.38
CA ARG A 111 -11.34 15.56 5.06
C ARG A 111 -11.96 16.57 4.10
N LEU A 112 -11.30 16.82 2.96
CA LEU A 112 -11.77 17.73 1.92
C LEU A 112 -12.72 17.05 0.93
N ALA A 113 -12.80 15.73 0.91
CA ALA A 113 -13.75 15.00 0.10
C ALA A 113 -15.17 15.18 0.67
N GLN A 114 -15.89 16.15 0.11
CA GLN A 114 -17.29 16.41 0.44
C GLN A 114 -18.17 15.35 -0.22
N PRO A 115 -19.20 14.83 0.47
CA PRO A 115 -20.19 13.99 -0.18
C PRO A 115 -20.96 14.80 -1.23
N LEU A 116 -21.12 14.19 -2.40
CA LEU A 116 -21.97 14.70 -3.47
C LEU A 116 -23.30 13.97 -3.39
N THR A 117 -24.40 14.70 -3.37
CA THR A 117 -25.74 14.13 -3.32
C THR A 117 -26.51 14.55 -4.57
N VAL A 118 -27.08 13.58 -5.26
CA VAL A 118 -28.04 13.80 -6.35
C VAL A 118 -29.42 13.40 -5.83
N ILE A 119 -30.39 14.28 -5.96
CA ILE A 119 -31.75 14.12 -5.46
C ILE A 119 -32.72 14.33 -6.61
N THR A 120 -33.76 13.51 -6.68
CA THR A 120 -34.92 13.67 -7.56
C THR A 120 -36.16 14.00 -6.71
N HIS A 121 -36.98 14.96 -7.14
CA HIS A 121 -38.22 15.25 -6.49
C HIS A 121 -39.36 14.36 -7.00
N LEU A 122 -40.55 14.50 -6.38
CA LEU A 122 -41.74 13.77 -6.82
C LEU A 122 -42.04 14.03 -8.30
N GLY A 123 -42.16 12.96 -9.08
CA GLY A 123 -42.39 13.02 -10.53
C GLY A 123 -41.13 13.24 -11.38
N GLU A 124 -39.98 13.50 -10.77
CA GLU A 124 -38.73 13.67 -11.48
C GLU A 124 -37.96 12.36 -11.58
N ARG A 125 -37.15 12.25 -12.63
CA ARG A 125 -36.17 11.16 -12.83
C ARG A 125 -34.85 11.80 -13.28
N SER A 126 -33.76 11.19 -12.92
CA SER A 126 -32.44 11.67 -13.29
C SER A 126 -31.50 10.52 -13.61
N GLN A 127 -30.55 10.77 -14.49
CA GLN A 127 -29.43 9.86 -14.72
C GLN A 127 -28.14 10.56 -14.30
N VAL A 128 -27.32 9.88 -13.54
CA VAL A 128 -25.98 10.35 -13.14
C VAL A 128 -24.93 9.32 -13.53
N VAL A 129 -23.78 9.82 -13.98
CA VAL A 129 -22.59 9.00 -14.22
C VAL A 129 -21.62 9.30 -13.09
N LEU A 130 -21.30 8.27 -12.31
CA LEU A 130 -20.37 8.38 -11.20
C LEU A 130 -18.91 8.46 -11.70
N PRO A 131 -17.94 8.89 -10.85
CA PRO A 131 -16.55 9.05 -11.25
C PRO A 131 -15.84 7.78 -11.76
N ASP A 132 -16.36 6.60 -11.42
CA ASP A 132 -15.87 5.30 -11.88
C ASP A 132 -16.48 4.84 -13.21
N GLY A 133 -17.38 5.63 -13.81
CA GLY A 133 -18.13 5.30 -15.02
C GLY A 133 -19.43 4.53 -14.75
N THR A 134 -19.76 4.20 -13.50
CA THR A 134 -21.04 3.59 -13.13
C THR A 134 -22.19 4.55 -13.49
N LYS A 135 -23.23 4.03 -14.13
CA LYS A 135 -24.42 4.80 -14.43
C LYS A 135 -25.52 4.46 -13.41
N VAL A 136 -26.17 5.48 -12.92
CA VAL A 136 -27.25 5.36 -11.95
C VAL A 136 -28.46 6.15 -12.48
N TRP A 137 -29.62 5.48 -12.58
CA TRP A 137 -30.89 6.13 -12.83
C TRP A 137 -31.64 6.22 -11.52
N LEU A 138 -32.09 7.40 -11.18
CA LEU A 138 -32.91 7.67 -10.00
C LEU A 138 -34.34 7.85 -10.42
N ASN A 139 -35.25 7.10 -9.78
CA ASN A 139 -36.69 7.27 -9.96
C ASN A 139 -37.19 8.48 -9.14
N SER A 140 -38.47 8.71 -9.15
CA SER A 140 -39.15 9.78 -8.39
C SER A 140 -38.82 9.69 -6.88
N ALA A 141 -38.62 10.85 -6.24
CA ALA A 141 -38.35 10.97 -4.80
C ALA A 141 -37.19 10.07 -4.31
N SER A 142 -36.09 10.06 -5.05
CA SER A 142 -34.94 9.20 -4.76
C SER A 142 -33.66 10.01 -4.62
N SER A 143 -32.67 9.44 -3.95
CA SER A 143 -31.37 10.10 -3.77
C SER A 143 -30.22 9.11 -3.83
N VAL A 144 -29.06 9.59 -4.31
CA VAL A 144 -27.79 8.89 -4.20
C VAL A 144 -26.72 9.86 -3.67
N GLU A 145 -25.99 9.41 -2.67
CA GLU A 145 -24.88 10.13 -2.05
C GLU A 145 -23.60 9.33 -2.23
N TYR A 146 -22.53 9.98 -2.69
CA TYR A 146 -21.23 9.38 -2.85
C TYR A 146 -20.09 10.39 -2.60
N VAL A 147 -18.92 9.90 -2.28
CA VAL A 147 -17.70 10.70 -2.11
C VAL A 147 -16.80 10.51 -3.32
N ALA A 148 -16.47 11.58 -4.00
CA ALA A 148 -15.57 11.57 -5.17
C ALA A 148 -14.23 12.26 -4.83
N PRO A 149 -13.11 11.72 -5.37
CA PRO A 149 -12.96 10.40 -6.00
C PRO A 149 -13.07 9.26 -4.97
N PHE A 150 -13.31 8.02 -5.43
CA PHE A 150 -13.36 6.86 -4.54
C PHE A 150 -11.95 6.54 -4.03
N PHE A 151 -11.59 7.01 -2.83
CA PHE A 151 -10.26 6.83 -2.23
C PHE A 151 -10.07 5.50 -1.49
N SER A 152 -11.15 4.75 -1.29
CA SER A 152 -11.11 3.48 -0.57
C SER A 152 -11.00 2.30 -1.52
N ARG A 153 -10.68 1.12 -0.97
CA ARG A 153 -10.71 -0.14 -1.72
C ARG A 153 -12.14 -0.56 -2.13
N GLU A 154 -13.15 0.13 -1.62
CA GLU A 154 -14.57 -0.06 -1.97
C GLU A 154 -15.14 1.25 -2.51
N ARG A 155 -15.90 1.18 -3.60
CA ARG A 155 -16.69 2.25 -4.18
C ARG A 155 -18.05 2.26 -3.48
N ARG A 156 -18.21 3.08 -2.45
CA ARG A 156 -19.43 3.06 -1.64
C ARG A 156 -20.33 4.24 -1.96
N VAL A 157 -21.61 3.97 -2.14
CA VAL A 157 -22.67 4.95 -2.27
C VAL A 157 -23.77 4.66 -1.25
N LYS A 158 -24.47 5.70 -0.82
CA LYS A 158 -25.71 5.56 -0.07
C LYS A 158 -26.86 5.92 -1.00
N MET A 159 -27.96 5.23 -0.90
CA MET A 159 -29.16 5.55 -1.67
C MET A 159 -30.43 5.46 -0.82
N ASP A 160 -31.42 6.20 -1.23
CA ASP A 160 -32.78 6.15 -0.72
C ASP A 160 -33.77 6.28 -1.87
N GLY A 161 -34.96 5.66 -1.74
CA GLY A 161 -35.95 5.58 -2.80
C GLY A 161 -35.70 4.44 -3.78
N GLU A 162 -35.84 4.67 -5.09
CA GLU A 162 -35.65 3.67 -6.13
C GLU A 162 -34.57 4.10 -7.13
N ALA A 163 -33.63 3.19 -7.38
CA ALA A 163 -32.56 3.40 -8.35
C ALA A 163 -32.18 2.13 -9.09
N TYR A 164 -31.84 2.31 -10.37
CA TYR A 164 -31.24 1.28 -11.22
C TYR A 164 -29.76 1.60 -11.43
N PHE A 165 -28.94 0.58 -11.30
CA PHE A 165 -27.48 0.67 -11.39
C PHE A 165 -26.95 -0.17 -12.55
N GLU A 166 -26.13 0.45 -13.40
CA GLU A 166 -25.21 -0.24 -14.32
C GLU A 166 -23.79 -0.01 -13.81
N VAL A 167 -23.31 -0.92 -12.99
CA VAL A 167 -22.01 -0.77 -12.31
C VAL A 167 -20.87 -1.13 -13.24
N GLN A 168 -19.91 -0.21 -13.38
CA GLN A 168 -18.67 -0.47 -14.10
C GLN A 168 -17.88 -1.60 -13.44
N HIS A 169 -17.48 -2.59 -14.25
CA HIS A 169 -16.78 -3.77 -13.74
C HIS A 169 -15.40 -3.43 -13.19
N ASP A 170 -15.15 -3.77 -11.92
CA ASP A 170 -13.85 -3.71 -11.27
C ASP A 170 -13.79 -4.76 -10.15
N ALA A 171 -13.02 -5.83 -10.38
CA ALA A 171 -12.85 -6.92 -9.43
C ALA A 171 -11.97 -6.54 -8.21
N GLN A 172 -11.15 -5.49 -8.32
CA GLN A 172 -10.23 -5.06 -7.25
C GLN A 172 -10.86 -4.02 -6.33
N ALA A 173 -11.86 -3.27 -6.82
CA ALA A 173 -12.59 -2.28 -6.05
C ALA A 173 -14.10 -2.55 -6.11
N PRO A 174 -14.64 -3.41 -5.25
CA PRO A 174 -16.08 -3.69 -5.18
C PRO A 174 -16.92 -2.43 -5.04
N PHE A 175 -18.09 -2.42 -5.67
CA PHE A 175 -19.08 -1.37 -5.53
C PHE A 175 -20.11 -1.77 -4.47
N VAL A 176 -20.38 -0.91 -3.51
CA VAL A 176 -21.31 -1.17 -2.40
C VAL A 176 -22.37 -0.10 -2.35
N VAL A 177 -23.62 -0.52 -2.47
CA VAL A 177 -24.78 0.34 -2.23
C VAL A 177 -25.31 0.07 -0.83
N SER A 178 -25.36 1.12 0.00
CA SER A 178 -25.92 1.07 1.34
C SER A 178 -27.30 1.77 1.34
N THR A 179 -28.32 1.08 1.82
CA THR A 179 -29.67 1.62 1.94
C THR A 179 -30.36 1.04 3.16
N ASN A 180 -30.87 1.87 4.04
CA ASN A 180 -31.70 1.56 5.21
C ASN A 180 -31.39 0.20 5.92
N GLY A 181 -30.11 -0.03 6.25
CA GLY A 181 -29.66 -1.23 6.96
C GLY A 181 -29.31 -2.43 6.08
N LEU A 182 -29.39 -2.33 4.75
CA LEU A 182 -28.95 -3.31 3.78
C LEU A 182 -27.75 -2.80 3.00
N ASP A 183 -26.71 -3.62 2.90
CA ASP A 183 -25.56 -3.42 2.01
C ASP A 183 -25.61 -4.39 0.83
N ILE A 184 -25.44 -3.87 -0.38
CA ILE A 184 -25.45 -4.62 -1.64
C ILE A 184 -24.10 -4.45 -2.31
N LYS A 185 -23.32 -5.52 -2.37
CA LYS A 185 -21.94 -5.56 -2.89
C LYS A 185 -21.88 -6.26 -4.23
N VAL A 186 -21.29 -5.59 -5.21
CA VAL A 186 -21.17 -6.07 -6.60
C VAL A 186 -19.80 -5.75 -7.18
N LEU A 187 -19.44 -6.41 -8.29
CA LEU A 187 -18.18 -6.14 -9.01
C LEU A 187 -18.40 -5.50 -10.39
N GLY A 188 -19.56 -5.71 -10.98
CA GLY A 188 -19.95 -5.21 -12.29
C GLY A 188 -21.27 -5.88 -12.65
N THR A 189 -22.38 -5.21 -12.39
CA THR A 189 -23.70 -5.82 -12.26
C THR A 189 -24.76 -4.81 -12.66
N ARG A 190 -25.86 -5.28 -13.23
CA ARG A 190 -27.06 -4.51 -13.51
C ARG A 190 -28.17 -4.96 -12.57
N PHE A 191 -28.69 -4.05 -11.76
CA PHE A 191 -29.71 -4.37 -10.75
C PHE A 191 -30.53 -3.13 -10.39
N ASN A 192 -31.77 -3.36 -9.95
CA ASN A 192 -32.66 -2.35 -9.42
C ASN A 192 -32.78 -2.51 -7.91
N ILE A 193 -32.81 -1.40 -7.18
CA ILE A 193 -33.12 -1.35 -5.74
C ILE A 193 -34.31 -0.43 -5.55
N ARG A 194 -35.27 -0.87 -4.76
CA ARG A 194 -36.39 -0.05 -4.28
C ARG A 194 -36.45 -0.13 -2.77
N ASN A 195 -36.21 0.99 -2.09
CA ASN A 195 -36.48 1.15 -0.67
C ASN A 195 -37.87 1.77 -0.52
N ASP A 196 -38.78 1.03 0.08
CA ASP A 196 -40.13 1.49 0.37
C ASP A 196 -40.30 1.61 1.89
N ASP A 197 -40.16 2.84 2.38
CA ASP A 197 -40.26 3.14 3.81
C ASP A 197 -41.67 2.87 4.35
N SER A 198 -42.71 2.98 3.51
CA SER A 198 -44.11 2.74 3.93
C SER A 198 -44.35 1.27 4.29
N ASP A 199 -43.74 0.36 3.55
CA ASP A 199 -43.85 -1.09 3.73
C ASP A 199 -42.69 -1.69 4.55
N HIS A 200 -41.73 -0.87 4.96
CA HIS A 200 -40.49 -1.30 5.64
C HIS A 200 -39.74 -2.40 4.87
N ARG A 201 -39.71 -2.30 3.55
CA ARG A 201 -39.11 -3.29 2.66
C ARG A 201 -38.13 -2.68 1.69
N ILE A 202 -37.02 -3.38 1.51
CA ILE A 202 -36.08 -3.10 0.43
C ILE A 202 -36.14 -4.28 -0.54
N THR A 203 -36.48 -3.97 -1.79
CA THR A 203 -36.52 -4.94 -2.87
C THR A 203 -35.33 -4.73 -3.78
N THR A 204 -34.56 -5.79 -4.02
CA THR A 204 -33.43 -5.79 -4.97
C THR A 204 -33.68 -6.82 -6.06
N VAL A 205 -33.71 -6.41 -7.31
CA VAL A 205 -33.89 -7.29 -8.48
C VAL A 205 -32.59 -7.31 -9.28
N LEU A 206 -32.08 -8.50 -9.53
CA LEU A 206 -30.85 -8.70 -10.30
C LEU A 206 -31.15 -9.03 -11.75
N LEU A 207 -30.68 -8.17 -12.67
CA LEU A 207 -30.83 -8.37 -14.12
C LEU A 207 -29.62 -9.10 -14.72
N GLU A 208 -28.38 -8.66 -14.40
CA GLU A 208 -27.16 -9.23 -14.96
C GLU A 208 -26.01 -9.20 -13.93
N GLY A 209 -25.18 -10.25 -13.93
CA GLY A 209 -24.01 -10.36 -13.07
C GLY A 209 -24.28 -11.12 -11.78
N ALA A 210 -23.78 -10.64 -10.65
CA ALA A 210 -23.93 -11.24 -9.33
C ALA A 210 -24.03 -10.18 -8.24
N VAL A 211 -24.93 -10.41 -7.29
CA VAL A 211 -25.12 -9.56 -6.10
C VAL A 211 -24.82 -10.36 -4.84
N LYS A 212 -24.13 -9.72 -3.90
CA LYS A 212 -23.98 -10.17 -2.52
C LYS A 212 -24.66 -9.16 -1.60
N ALA A 213 -25.78 -9.53 -1.01
CA ALA A 213 -26.58 -8.68 -0.13
C ALA A 213 -26.46 -9.15 1.33
N TYR A 214 -26.34 -8.21 2.27
CA TYR A 214 -26.22 -8.52 3.69
C TYR A 214 -26.71 -7.35 4.55
N ALA A 215 -27.20 -7.65 5.75
CA ALA A 215 -27.50 -6.60 6.72
C ALA A 215 -26.22 -5.83 7.06
N SER A 216 -26.33 -4.48 7.11
CA SER A 216 -25.17 -3.63 7.32
C SER A 216 -24.38 -4.05 8.56
N GLY A 217 -23.09 -4.35 8.36
CA GLY A 217 -22.20 -4.85 9.41
C GLY A 217 -22.08 -6.38 9.51
N ASP A 218 -22.93 -7.16 8.85
CA ASP A 218 -22.88 -8.64 8.87
C ASP A 218 -22.65 -9.27 7.48
N GLU A 219 -21.49 -8.99 6.91
CA GLU A 219 -21.12 -9.55 5.60
C GLU A 219 -20.99 -11.09 5.62
N LYS A 220 -20.91 -11.74 6.79
CA LYS A 220 -20.79 -13.20 6.92
C LYS A 220 -22.11 -13.91 6.61
N ALA A 221 -23.23 -13.29 6.94
CA ALA A 221 -24.59 -13.81 6.67
C ALA A 221 -25.13 -13.41 5.28
N ALA A 222 -24.25 -13.09 4.34
CA ALA A 222 -24.66 -12.58 3.04
C ALA A 222 -25.41 -13.60 2.19
N VAL A 223 -26.48 -13.14 1.56
CA VAL A 223 -27.25 -13.85 0.53
C VAL A 223 -26.70 -13.48 -0.84
N ARG A 224 -26.58 -14.47 -1.73
CA ARG A 224 -26.15 -14.25 -3.12
C ARG A 224 -27.32 -14.40 -4.08
N LEU A 225 -27.48 -13.39 -4.95
CA LEU A 225 -28.45 -13.41 -6.02
C LEU A 225 -27.80 -13.80 -7.34
N ARG A 226 -28.56 -14.49 -8.16
CA ARG A 226 -28.30 -14.78 -9.58
C ARG A 226 -29.25 -13.95 -10.46
N PRO A 227 -28.95 -13.76 -11.74
CA PRO A 227 -29.86 -13.09 -12.66
C PRO A 227 -31.29 -13.69 -12.60
N SER A 228 -32.27 -12.82 -12.73
CA SER A 228 -33.71 -13.15 -12.57
C SER A 228 -34.07 -13.59 -11.15
N GLN A 229 -33.36 -13.12 -10.15
CA GLN A 229 -33.77 -13.30 -8.76
C GLN A 229 -34.04 -11.96 -8.09
N GLN A 230 -34.96 -11.99 -7.14
CA GLN A 230 -35.35 -10.88 -6.29
C GLN A 230 -35.05 -11.20 -4.84
N LEU A 231 -34.48 -10.24 -4.13
CA LEU A 231 -34.33 -10.24 -2.69
C LEU A 231 -35.28 -9.21 -2.07
N VAL A 232 -36.05 -9.63 -1.09
CA VAL A 232 -36.82 -8.73 -0.22
C VAL A 232 -36.21 -8.74 1.17
N PHE A 233 -35.80 -7.57 1.64
CA PHE A 233 -35.27 -7.32 2.99
C PHE A 233 -36.29 -6.57 3.82
N ASP A 234 -36.65 -7.11 4.98
CA ASP A 234 -37.50 -6.44 5.96
C ASP A 234 -36.63 -5.59 6.90
N THR A 235 -36.79 -4.28 6.87
CA THR A 235 -35.94 -3.34 7.62
C THR A 235 -36.17 -3.39 9.13
N ARG A 236 -37.31 -3.92 9.60
CA ARG A 236 -37.62 -4.03 11.03
C ARG A 236 -37.05 -5.29 11.66
N THR A 237 -37.09 -6.41 10.92
CA THR A 237 -36.70 -7.72 11.44
C THR A 237 -35.31 -8.13 10.98
N GLY A 238 -34.76 -7.53 9.93
CA GLY A 238 -33.54 -7.93 9.27
C GLY A 238 -33.69 -9.21 8.42
N ALA A 239 -34.91 -9.69 8.23
CA ALA A 239 -35.16 -10.93 7.50
C ALA A 239 -34.94 -10.71 5.99
N MET A 240 -34.31 -11.70 5.35
CA MET A 240 -34.05 -11.72 3.91
C MET A 240 -34.83 -12.88 3.24
N ARG A 241 -35.59 -12.57 2.20
CA ARG A 241 -36.32 -13.54 1.39
C ARG A 241 -35.84 -13.47 -0.05
N LEU A 242 -35.32 -14.57 -0.56
CA LEU A 242 -34.92 -14.73 -1.96
C LEU A 242 -36.02 -15.46 -2.74
N THR A 243 -36.39 -14.91 -3.89
CA THR A 243 -37.39 -15.51 -4.82
C THR A 243 -36.92 -15.38 -6.25
N ASP A 244 -37.39 -16.24 -7.12
CA ASP A 244 -37.16 -16.09 -8.55
C ASP A 244 -38.11 -15.03 -9.12
N GLU A 245 -37.58 -14.18 -10.01
CA GLU A 245 -38.27 -13.08 -10.69
C GLU A 245 -38.01 -13.19 -12.20
N PRO A 246 -38.79 -14.03 -12.90
CA PRO A 246 -38.61 -14.28 -14.35
C PRO A 246 -38.77 -13.00 -15.19
N SER A 247 -39.50 -12.03 -14.67
CA SER A 247 -39.78 -10.73 -15.30
C SER A 247 -38.90 -9.61 -14.75
N ALA A 248 -37.63 -9.92 -14.38
CA ALA A 248 -36.70 -8.95 -13.79
C ALA A 248 -36.59 -7.63 -14.60
N ASP A 249 -36.67 -7.70 -15.93
CA ASP A 249 -36.66 -6.53 -16.82
C ASP A 249 -37.80 -5.54 -16.54
N ARG A 250 -38.94 -6.03 -16.01
CA ARG A 250 -40.06 -5.14 -15.67
C ARG A 250 -39.75 -4.18 -14.54
N SER A 251 -38.83 -4.55 -13.65
CA SER A 251 -38.40 -3.68 -12.54
C SER A 251 -37.78 -2.36 -12.99
N ILE A 252 -37.34 -2.27 -14.25
CA ILE A 252 -36.72 -1.08 -14.83
C ILE A 252 -37.58 -0.39 -15.90
N ASN A 253 -38.82 -0.83 -16.15
CA ASN A 253 -39.72 -0.21 -17.13
C ASN A 253 -40.02 1.25 -16.86
N TRP A 254 -39.87 1.66 -15.59
CA TRP A 254 -40.05 3.05 -15.21
C TRP A 254 -38.97 3.98 -15.82
N ILE A 255 -37.80 3.46 -16.24
CA ILE A 255 -36.77 4.25 -16.91
C ILE A 255 -37.31 4.81 -18.23
N ASP A 256 -38.01 3.98 -18.99
CA ASP A 256 -38.62 4.33 -20.29
C ASP A 256 -40.01 4.97 -20.14
N GLY A 257 -40.47 5.20 -18.89
CA GLY A 257 -41.82 5.70 -18.65
C GLY A 257 -42.94 4.70 -18.89
N ARG A 258 -42.62 3.39 -18.95
CA ARG A 258 -43.61 2.34 -19.14
C ARG A 258 -44.17 1.88 -17.80
N PHE A 259 -45.47 1.71 -17.70
CA PHE A 259 -46.17 1.13 -16.55
C PHE A 259 -46.71 -0.23 -16.97
N CYS A 260 -46.42 -1.26 -16.20
CA CYS A 260 -47.01 -2.57 -16.37
C CYS A 260 -48.03 -2.82 -15.24
N PHE A 261 -49.30 -2.92 -15.55
CA PHE A 261 -50.36 -3.29 -14.62
C PHE A 261 -50.66 -4.78 -14.80
N GLU A 262 -50.38 -5.61 -13.82
CA GLU A 262 -50.78 -7.01 -13.78
C GLU A 262 -51.68 -7.20 -12.56
N HIS A 263 -52.96 -7.49 -12.82
CA HIS A 263 -53.95 -7.82 -11.80
C HIS A 263 -54.22 -6.76 -10.73
N ASP A 264 -53.80 -5.52 -10.97
CA ASP A 264 -54.05 -4.40 -10.05
C ASP A 264 -55.49 -3.96 -10.23
N THR A 265 -56.30 -4.11 -9.20
CA THR A 265 -57.63 -3.49 -9.12
C THR A 265 -57.44 -2.01 -8.80
N PHE A 266 -57.90 -1.13 -9.70
CA PHE A 266 -58.07 0.29 -9.39
C PHE A 266 -59.08 0.43 -8.26
N GLY A 267 -58.60 0.74 -7.08
CA GLY A 267 -59.47 1.07 -5.95
C GLY A 267 -59.84 2.56 -5.93
#